data_d1bef61f7fa24f9bb4d6c4086d76d407
#
_entry.id   d1bef61f7fa24f9bb4d6c4086d76d407
#
_cell.length_a   1.000
_cell.length_b   1.000
_cell.length_c   1.000
_cell.angle_alpha   90.00
_cell.angle_beta   90.00
_cell.angle_gamma   90.00
#
_symmetry.space_group_name_H-M   'P 1'
#
loop_
_entity.id
_entity.type
_entity.pdbx_description
1 polymer ?
#
loop_
_entity_poly.entity_id
_entity_poly.type
_entity_poly.pdbx_seq_one_letter_code
_entity_poly.pdbx_strand_id
1 'polypeptide(L)'
;MTVRHWVALDACRKAPNAGAALVLLQRMSADTGLEGLARALRREWPDSAAVSWTLLGNVSGEMLAPWLTQPGEDIWISPDGTARRATLGPLLTPSPLPASQAGLWLVTGGARGVTAACAIELARQSGGTFILAGRSAETPWPTGIRETTDLKTLRGLMASSAVRHGEKPSPAEIDKAARTAIAGLEIRSTLAQIKATGADARYLPMDTSDAGSVTAALAHIRQRYGAISGLVHGAGVLADRLVEEKTEAELRRVFATKAEGLFHILSNIDRAALRHVGLFSSASAFFGNRGQSDYAMANAILANAGRALHAELPGTQVKVFDWGPWEGGMVDATLARHFKEKGVPLIPLGEGARIFAHELLAGDPSDVELIVGTVWSNT
;
A
#
# COMPACT_ATOMS: atom_id res chain seq x y z
N MET A 1 -0.38 6.19 -16.60
CA MET A 1 -1.05 5.15 -15.78
C MET A 1 -2.47 5.53 -15.40
N THR A 2 -2.70 6.51 -14.58
CA THR A 2 -4.01 6.91 -14.02
C THR A 2 -5.12 7.10 -15.05
N VAL A 3 -4.84 7.78 -16.18
CA VAL A 3 -5.85 8.07 -17.23
C VAL A 3 -6.50 6.81 -17.78
N ARG A 4 -5.73 5.78 -18.13
CA ARG A 4 -6.28 4.54 -18.69
C ARG A 4 -7.13 3.75 -17.68
N HIS A 5 -6.76 3.76 -16.40
CA HIS A 5 -7.54 3.11 -15.36
C HIS A 5 -8.84 3.87 -15.07
N TRP A 6 -8.80 5.21 -15.13
CA TRP A 6 -10.02 6.02 -15.08
C TRP A 6 -10.95 5.73 -16.24
N VAL A 7 -10.43 5.68 -17.47
CA VAL A 7 -11.23 5.34 -18.66
C VAL A 7 -11.89 3.98 -18.53
N ALA A 8 -11.16 2.97 -18.01
CA ALA A 8 -11.73 1.65 -17.78
C ALA A 8 -12.84 1.69 -16.71
N LEU A 9 -12.65 2.36 -15.58
CA LEU A 9 -13.66 2.52 -14.54
C LEU A 9 -14.88 3.27 -15.06
N ASP A 10 -14.71 4.39 -15.79
CA ASP A 10 -15.80 5.17 -16.35
C ASP A 10 -16.58 4.40 -17.44
N ALA A 11 -15.90 3.56 -18.22
CA ALA A 11 -16.56 2.65 -19.16
C ALA A 11 -17.42 1.60 -18.44
N CYS A 12 -16.93 1.04 -17.33
CA CYS A 12 -17.70 0.09 -16.52
C CYS A 12 -19.00 0.71 -15.98
N ARG A 13 -18.95 1.96 -15.50
CA ARG A 13 -20.15 2.67 -15.01
C ARG A 13 -21.24 2.86 -16.07
N LYS A 14 -20.83 2.93 -17.32
CA LYS A 14 -21.73 3.10 -18.47
C LYS A 14 -22.23 1.78 -19.06
N ALA A 15 -21.64 0.66 -18.62
CA ALA A 15 -22.06 -0.66 -19.06
C ALA A 15 -23.42 -1.04 -18.43
N PRO A 16 -24.31 -1.72 -19.16
CA PRO A 16 -25.57 -2.15 -18.61
C PRO A 16 -25.38 -3.19 -17.51
N ASN A 17 -25.95 -2.94 -16.32
CA ASN A 17 -25.83 -3.81 -15.14
C ASN A 17 -26.62 -5.12 -15.23
N ALA A 18 -27.38 -5.35 -16.28
CA ALA A 18 -28.34 -6.46 -16.35
C ALA A 18 -27.73 -7.70 -17.01
N GLY A 19 -27.26 -8.64 -16.21
CA GLY A 19 -27.03 -10.04 -16.63
C GLY A 19 -25.93 -10.29 -17.67
N ALA A 20 -25.18 -9.27 -18.06
CA ALA A 20 -24.07 -9.38 -19.01
C ALA A 20 -22.74 -9.61 -18.30
N ALA A 21 -21.93 -10.51 -18.84
CA ALA A 21 -20.55 -10.67 -18.40
C ALA A 21 -19.71 -9.47 -18.83
N LEU A 22 -19.02 -8.83 -17.89
CA LEU A 22 -18.09 -7.74 -18.14
C LEU A 22 -16.66 -8.30 -18.13
N VAL A 23 -16.00 -8.30 -19.28
CA VAL A 23 -14.61 -8.75 -19.38
C VAL A 23 -13.67 -7.55 -19.50
N LEU A 24 -12.81 -7.36 -18.52
CA LEU A 24 -11.76 -6.35 -18.52
C LEU A 24 -10.49 -6.95 -19.11
N LEU A 25 -10.17 -6.57 -20.34
CA LEU A 25 -9.00 -7.09 -21.06
C LEU A 25 -7.80 -6.17 -20.87
N GLN A 26 -6.67 -6.72 -20.44
CA GLN A 26 -5.40 -5.97 -20.31
C GLN A 26 -4.22 -6.80 -20.84
N ARG A 27 -3.13 -6.12 -21.21
CA ARG A 27 -1.83 -6.77 -21.42
C ARG A 27 -1.03 -6.68 -20.13
N MET A 28 -0.30 -7.76 -19.81
CA MET A 28 0.56 -7.77 -18.63
C MET A 28 1.65 -6.71 -18.72
N SER A 29 1.74 -5.88 -17.73
CA SER A 29 2.85 -4.96 -17.47
C SER A 29 2.88 -4.61 -15.99
N ALA A 30 4.01 -4.09 -15.52
CA ALA A 30 4.18 -3.69 -14.11
C ALA A 30 3.15 -2.68 -13.61
N ASP A 31 2.50 -1.94 -14.50
CA ASP A 31 1.57 -0.87 -14.20
C ASP A 31 0.10 -1.20 -14.59
N THR A 32 -0.25 -2.46 -14.76
CA THR A 32 -1.63 -2.94 -14.92
C THR A 32 -2.27 -3.32 -13.60
N GLY A 33 -3.60 -3.19 -13.48
CA GLY A 33 -4.34 -3.45 -12.24
C GLY A 33 -5.84 -3.61 -12.43
N LEU A 34 -6.31 -3.91 -13.66
CA LEU A 34 -7.74 -4.05 -13.95
C LEU A 34 -8.38 -5.27 -13.25
N GLU A 35 -7.58 -6.25 -12.85
CA GLU A 35 -8.04 -7.35 -12.00
C GLU A 35 -8.59 -6.84 -10.66
N GLY A 36 -7.98 -5.82 -10.08
CA GLY A 36 -8.49 -5.16 -8.88
C GLY A 36 -9.85 -4.51 -9.11
N LEU A 37 -10.06 -3.89 -10.29
CA LEU A 37 -11.37 -3.33 -10.68
C LEU A 37 -12.42 -4.44 -10.81
N ALA A 38 -12.12 -5.50 -11.57
CA ALA A 38 -13.05 -6.61 -11.77
C ALA A 38 -13.51 -7.21 -10.44
N ARG A 39 -12.56 -7.43 -9.52
CA ARG A 39 -12.81 -7.97 -8.18
C ARG A 39 -13.66 -7.04 -7.32
N ALA A 40 -13.41 -5.73 -7.35
CA ALA A 40 -14.22 -4.74 -6.64
C ALA A 40 -15.63 -4.66 -7.21
N LEU A 41 -15.79 -4.70 -8.54
CA LEU A 41 -17.11 -4.70 -9.20
C LEU A 41 -17.95 -5.91 -8.81
N ARG A 42 -17.37 -7.10 -8.70
CA ARG A 42 -18.08 -8.29 -8.19
C ARG A 42 -18.63 -8.10 -6.77
N ARG A 43 -18.00 -7.25 -5.95
CA ARG A 43 -18.48 -6.92 -4.60
C ARG A 43 -19.54 -5.83 -4.61
N GLU A 44 -19.53 -4.96 -5.60
CA GLU A 44 -20.50 -3.87 -5.74
C GLU A 44 -21.74 -4.30 -6.55
N TRP A 45 -21.54 -5.17 -7.54
CA TRP A 45 -22.56 -5.69 -8.44
C TRP A 45 -22.59 -7.24 -8.41
N PRO A 46 -23.16 -7.84 -7.36
CA PRO A 46 -23.09 -9.28 -7.18
C PRO A 46 -23.80 -10.09 -8.28
N ASP A 47 -24.76 -9.46 -8.97
CA ASP A 47 -25.49 -10.08 -10.09
C ASP A 47 -24.76 -9.95 -11.44
N SER A 48 -23.59 -9.28 -11.48
CA SER A 48 -22.78 -9.13 -12.67
C SER A 48 -21.53 -10.00 -12.62
N ALA A 49 -21.23 -10.68 -13.72
CA ALA A 49 -19.98 -11.45 -13.88
C ALA A 49 -18.86 -10.51 -14.39
N ALA A 50 -18.26 -9.71 -13.50
CA ALA A 50 -17.09 -8.90 -13.85
C ALA A 50 -15.82 -9.75 -13.69
N VAL A 51 -15.03 -9.90 -14.74
CA VAL A 51 -13.77 -10.68 -14.76
C VAL A 51 -12.66 -9.91 -15.46
N SER A 52 -11.42 -10.25 -15.13
CA SER A 52 -10.24 -9.71 -15.82
C SER A 52 -9.50 -10.79 -16.58
N TRP A 53 -9.14 -10.48 -17.83
CA TRP A 53 -8.27 -11.32 -18.65
C TRP A 53 -6.97 -10.59 -18.93
N THR A 54 -5.87 -11.15 -18.45
CA THR A 54 -4.55 -10.57 -18.59
C THR A 54 -3.74 -11.36 -19.64
N LEU A 55 -3.36 -10.67 -20.72
CA LEU A 55 -2.59 -11.27 -21.81
C LEU A 55 -1.10 -11.24 -21.49
N LEU A 56 -0.45 -12.40 -21.50
CA LEU A 56 0.98 -12.57 -21.21
C LEU A 56 1.85 -12.44 -22.47
N GLY A 57 1.46 -11.62 -23.42
CA GLY A 57 2.17 -11.40 -24.68
C GLY A 57 1.21 -11.18 -25.83
N ASN A 58 1.61 -11.56 -27.05
CA ASN A 58 0.76 -11.46 -28.24
C ASN A 58 -0.20 -12.64 -28.28
N VAL A 59 -1.44 -12.41 -27.89
CA VAL A 59 -2.54 -13.40 -27.93
C VAL A 59 -3.50 -12.97 -29.04
N SER A 60 -3.85 -13.87 -29.96
CA SER A 60 -4.80 -13.62 -31.04
C SER A 60 -6.25 -13.72 -30.56
N GLY A 61 -7.19 -13.11 -31.31
CA GLY A 61 -8.62 -13.22 -31.01
C GLY A 61 -9.13 -14.67 -31.02
N GLU A 62 -8.57 -15.54 -31.86
CA GLU A 62 -8.92 -16.95 -31.91
C GLU A 62 -8.57 -17.69 -30.61
N MET A 63 -7.47 -17.31 -29.96
CA MET A 63 -7.06 -17.87 -28.66
C MET A 63 -7.97 -17.40 -27.51
N LEU A 64 -8.66 -16.27 -27.67
CA LEU A 64 -9.61 -15.75 -26.68
C LEU A 64 -11.01 -16.38 -26.84
N ALA A 65 -11.38 -16.84 -28.04
CA ALA A 65 -12.71 -17.33 -28.35
C ALA A 65 -13.22 -18.44 -27.41
N PRO A 66 -12.43 -19.44 -27.01
CA PRO A 66 -12.88 -20.49 -26.07
C PRO A 66 -13.30 -19.94 -24.72
N TRP A 67 -12.68 -18.85 -24.25
CA TRP A 67 -12.92 -18.25 -22.94
C TRP A 67 -14.16 -17.34 -22.92
N LEU A 68 -14.59 -16.83 -24.08
CA LEU A 68 -15.79 -15.97 -24.20
C LEU A 68 -17.08 -16.72 -23.87
N THR A 69 -17.08 -18.05 -23.97
CA THR A 69 -18.28 -18.86 -23.68
C THR A 69 -18.47 -19.17 -22.19
N GLN A 70 -17.44 -18.95 -21.36
CA GLN A 70 -17.46 -19.19 -19.92
C GLN A 70 -16.70 -18.08 -19.16
N PRO A 71 -17.15 -16.84 -19.17
CA PRO A 71 -16.48 -15.76 -18.47
C PRO A 71 -16.78 -15.84 -16.96
N GLY A 72 -16.13 -16.73 -16.24
CA GLY A 72 -16.39 -16.94 -14.81
C GLY A 72 -15.27 -16.54 -13.88
N GLU A 73 -14.02 -16.39 -14.38
CA GLU A 73 -12.84 -16.24 -13.54
C GLU A 73 -11.84 -15.23 -14.10
N ASP A 74 -11.02 -14.66 -13.20
CA ASP A 74 -9.84 -13.88 -13.60
C ASP A 74 -8.76 -14.84 -14.09
N ILE A 75 -8.29 -14.64 -15.33
CA ILE A 75 -7.31 -15.54 -15.97
C ILE A 75 -6.16 -14.77 -16.60
N TRP A 76 -5.01 -15.40 -16.64
CA TRP A 76 -3.86 -15.01 -17.45
C TRP A 76 -3.73 -15.93 -18.65
N ILE A 77 -3.69 -15.35 -19.85
CA ILE A 77 -3.68 -16.09 -21.11
C ILE A 77 -2.31 -15.94 -21.78
N SER A 78 -1.65 -17.05 -21.99
CA SER A 78 -0.34 -17.16 -22.69
C SER A 78 -0.51 -17.11 -24.20
N PRO A 79 0.57 -16.82 -24.98
CA PRO A 79 0.52 -16.79 -26.45
C PRO A 79 0.16 -18.12 -27.11
N ASP A 80 0.28 -19.24 -26.40
CA ASP A 80 -0.16 -20.57 -26.84
C ASP A 80 -1.64 -20.86 -26.54
N GLY A 81 -2.38 -19.89 -26.02
CA GLY A 81 -3.78 -20.04 -25.63
C GLY A 81 -4.00 -20.69 -24.27
N THR A 82 -2.94 -21.09 -23.56
CA THR A 82 -3.06 -21.65 -22.21
C THR A 82 -3.51 -20.58 -21.23
N ALA A 83 -4.53 -20.86 -20.41
CA ALA A 83 -4.97 -19.99 -19.35
C ALA A 83 -4.53 -20.49 -17.98
N ARG A 84 -4.19 -19.54 -17.10
CA ARG A 84 -3.83 -19.78 -15.70
C ARG A 84 -4.67 -18.88 -14.81
N ARG A 85 -4.92 -19.30 -13.59
CA ARG A 85 -5.57 -18.51 -12.56
C ARG A 85 -4.71 -18.42 -11.31
N ALA A 86 -4.86 -17.35 -10.55
CA ALA A 86 -4.27 -17.26 -9.22
C ALA A 86 -5.05 -18.17 -8.26
N THR A 87 -4.33 -18.96 -7.49
CA THR A 87 -4.87 -19.78 -6.40
C THR A 87 -4.10 -19.49 -5.12
N LEU A 88 -4.78 -19.69 -3.99
CA LEU A 88 -4.08 -19.60 -2.69
C LEU A 88 -3.15 -20.81 -2.55
N GLY A 89 -1.90 -20.50 -2.24
CA GLY A 89 -0.91 -21.50 -1.89
C GLY A 89 -1.03 -21.96 -0.45
N PRO A 90 -0.18 -22.90 0.00
CA PRO A 90 -0.12 -23.34 1.39
C PRO A 90 0.37 -22.20 2.30
N LEU A 91 0.19 -22.40 3.62
CA LEU A 91 0.79 -21.53 4.63
C LEU A 91 2.32 -21.55 4.50
N LEU A 92 2.92 -20.37 4.67
CA LEU A 92 4.36 -20.21 4.63
C LEU A 92 5.01 -20.93 5.82
N THR A 93 6.14 -21.56 5.57
CA THR A 93 6.94 -22.17 6.63
C THR A 93 8.04 -21.19 7.02
N PRO A 94 8.15 -20.81 8.30
CA PRO A 94 9.20 -19.91 8.75
C PRO A 94 10.59 -20.48 8.49
N SER A 95 11.46 -19.67 7.87
CA SER A 95 12.88 -19.97 7.67
C SER A 95 13.72 -19.29 8.74
N PRO A 96 14.91 -19.80 9.09
CA PRO A 96 15.81 -19.11 10.00
C PRO A 96 16.20 -17.72 9.47
N LEU A 97 16.20 -16.71 10.34
CA LEU A 97 16.70 -15.39 9.99
C LEU A 97 18.18 -15.46 9.62
N PRO A 98 18.60 -14.85 8.51
CA PRO A 98 20.01 -14.74 8.17
C PRO A 98 20.75 -13.87 9.21
N ALA A 99 22.07 -14.01 9.27
CA ALA A 99 22.91 -13.06 10.01
C ALA A 99 22.65 -11.63 9.54
N SER A 100 22.81 -10.64 10.45
CA SER A 100 22.48 -9.22 10.22
C SER A 100 22.66 -8.75 8.77
N GLN A 101 21.62 -8.16 8.22
CA GLN A 101 21.59 -7.61 6.85
C GLN A 101 21.58 -6.08 6.88
N ALA A 102 22.48 -5.51 7.68
CA ALA A 102 22.61 -4.07 7.82
C ALA A 102 22.75 -3.40 6.43
N GLY A 103 21.92 -2.39 6.18
CA GLY A 103 21.88 -1.68 4.93
C GLY A 103 21.21 -0.32 5.06
N LEU A 104 21.08 0.39 3.95
CA LEU A 104 20.32 1.64 3.88
C LEU A 104 18.90 1.34 3.41
N TRP A 105 17.94 1.58 4.29
CA TRP A 105 16.51 1.35 4.06
C TRP A 105 15.79 2.66 3.77
N LEU A 106 15.03 2.71 2.68
CA LEU A 106 14.02 3.76 2.44
C LEU A 106 12.65 3.19 2.79
N VAL A 107 11.93 3.84 3.71
CA VAL A 107 10.60 3.40 4.15
C VAL A 107 9.60 4.54 3.94
N THR A 108 8.80 4.47 2.87
CA THR A 108 7.76 5.47 2.62
C THR A 108 6.50 5.17 3.43
N GLY A 109 5.91 6.21 4.03
CA GLY A 109 4.81 6.02 4.98
C GLY A 109 5.25 5.40 6.33
N GLY A 110 6.55 5.15 6.52
CA GLY A 110 7.11 4.38 7.63
C GLY A 110 7.22 5.11 8.97
N ALA A 111 6.85 6.37 9.03
CA ALA A 111 6.98 7.15 10.26
C ALA A 111 5.75 7.05 11.20
N ARG A 112 4.66 6.41 10.75
CA ARG A 112 3.37 6.36 11.45
C ARG A 112 2.61 5.08 11.14
N GLY A 113 1.69 4.72 12.06
CA GLY A 113 0.75 3.61 11.86
C GLY A 113 1.43 2.24 11.67
N VAL A 114 0.81 1.38 10.88
CA VAL A 114 1.25 -0.01 10.69
C VAL A 114 2.63 -0.12 10.04
N THR A 115 2.94 0.75 9.08
CA THR A 115 4.25 0.75 8.42
C THR A 115 5.37 1.14 9.40
N ALA A 116 5.09 2.01 10.38
CA ALA A 116 6.04 2.32 11.43
C ALA A 116 6.34 1.11 12.32
N ALA A 117 5.32 0.36 12.73
CA ALA A 117 5.51 -0.87 13.50
C ALA A 117 6.36 -1.89 12.73
N CYS A 118 6.11 -2.05 11.45
CA CYS A 118 6.90 -2.91 10.55
C CYS A 118 8.34 -2.41 10.42
N ALA A 119 8.56 -1.08 10.30
CA ALA A 119 9.90 -0.50 10.21
C ALA A 119 10.71 -0.68 11.50
N ILE A 120 10.07 -0.54 12.68
CA ILE A 120 10.70 -0.76 13.99
C ILE A 120 11.12 -2.22 14.11
N GLU A 121 10.23 -3.15 13.79
CA GLU A 121 10.53 -4.58 13.87
C GLU A 121 11.61 -5.01 12.86
N LEU A 122 11.56 -4.47 11.63
CA LEU A 122 12.58 -4.68 10.62
C LEU A 122 13.94 -4.15 11.10
N ALA A 123 13.99 -2.97 11.71
CA ALA A 123 15.21 -2.40 12.28
C ALA A 123 15.79 -3.26 13.40
N ARG A 124 14.93 -3.85 14.24
CA ARG A 124 15.34 -4.76 15.31
C ARG A 124 15.99 -6.04 14.77
N GLN A 125 15.52 -6.54 13.64
CA GLN A 125 16.01 -7.79 13.03
C GLN A 125 17.21 -7.57 12.09
N SER A 126 17.20 -6.50 11.29
CA SER A 126 18.23 -6.28 10.27
C SER A 126 19.36 -5.35 10.72
N GLY A 127 19.11 -4.42 11.67
CA GLY A 127 20.01 -3.30 11.91
C GLY A 127 20.07 -2.32 10.72
N GLY A 128 21.11 -1.48 10.66
CA GLY A 128 21.37 -0.57 9.55
C GLY A 128 20.83 0.85 9.76
N THR A 129 20.61 1.57 8.67
CA THR A 129 20.13 2.95 8.67
C THR A 129 18.78 3.04 7.97
N PHE A 130 17.81 3.66 8.63
CA PHE A 130 16.44 3.79 8.16
C PHE A 130 16.14 5.25 7.82
N ILE A 131 15.82 5.54 6.55
CA ILE A 131 15.28 6.82 6.11
C ILE A 131 13.77 6.66 5.99
N LEU A 132 13.05 7.20 6.97
CA LEU A 132 11.59 7.23 6.95
C LEU A 132 11.13 8.43 6.15
N ALA A 133 10.27 8.22 5.16
CA ALA A 133 9.82 9.28 4.27
C ALA A 133 8.29 9.42 4.32
N GLY A 134 7.82 10.67 4.33
CA GLY A 134 6.40 11.01 4.32
C GLY A 134 6.15 12.50 4.12
N ARG A 135 4.90 12.88 3.86
CA ARG A 135 4.52 14.25 3.52
C ARG A 135 4.57 15.25 4.69
N SER A 136 4.33 14.77 5.91
CA SER A 136 4.29 15.63 7.09
C SER A 136 5.69 16.12 7.42
N ALA A 137 5.85 17.40 7.75
CA ALA A 137 7.11 17.86 8.32
C ALA A 137 7.27 17.34 9.76
N GLU A 138 8.50 17.09 10.16
CA GLU A 138 8.82 16.85 11.57
C GLU A 138 8.70 18.18 12.32
N THR A 139 7.57 18.37 13.02
CA THR A 139 7.30 19.60 13.76
C THR A 139 7.46 19.37 15.27
N PRO A 140 8.00 20.35 16.02
CA PRO A 140 8.04 20.26 17.47
C PRO A 140 6.63 20.25 18.05
N TRP A 141 6.50 19.70 19.25
CA TRP A 141 5.23 19.77 19.98
C TRP A 141 4.93 21.21 20.41
N PRO A 142 3.66 21.65 20.37
CA PRO A 142 3.28 23.00 20.78
C PRO A 142 3.64 23.30 22.25
N THR A 143 4.34 24.40 22.47
CA THR A 143 4.80 24.81 23.81
C THR A 143 3.61 25.05 24.77
N GLY A 144 3.73 24.56 26.00
CA GLY A 144 2.72 24.74 27.04
C GLY A 144 1.46 23.87 26.87
N ILE A 145 1.42 22.96 25.90
CA ILE A 145 0.32 22.02 25.72
C ILE A 145 0.79 20.61 26.11
N ARG A 146 0.00 19.93 26.98
CA ARG A 146 0.27 18.54 27.36
C ARG A 146 0.23 17.62 26.16
N GLU A 147 1.19 16.72 26.04
CA GLU A 147 1.24 15.70 24.98
C GLU A 147 0.03 14.76 25.08
N THR A 148 -0.59 14.52 23.94
CA THR A 148 -1.70 13.58 23.76
C THR A 148 -1.83 13.19 22.28
N THR A 149 -2.18 11.95 22.01
CA THR A 149 -2.53 11.44 20.67
C THR A 149 -4.03 11.54 20.40
N ASP A 150 -4.86 11.86 21.42
CA ASP A 150 -6.29 12.07 21.22
C ASP A 150 -6.55 13.43 20.56
N LEU A 151 -6.96 13.38 19.29
CA LEU A 151 -7.18 14.56 18.47
C LEU A 151 -8.26 15.52 19.05
N LYS A 152 -9.31 14.97 19.67
CA LYS A 152 -10.38 15.76 20.26
C LYS A 152 -9.86 16.55 21.46
N THR A 153 -9.14 15.88 22.35
CA THR A 153 -8.50 16.50 23.52
C THR A 153 -7.51 17.57 23.07
N LEU A 154 -6.65 17.27 22.07
CA LEU A 154 -5.66 18.23 21.60
C LEU A 154 -6.29 19.48 20.99
N ARG A 155 -7.35 19.35 20.19
CA ARG A 155 -8.11 20.49 19.67
C ARG A 155 -8.64 21.38 20.79
N GLY A 156 -9.20 20.78 21.85
CA GLY A 156 -9.69 21.52 23.03
C GLY A 156 -8.58 22.26 23.76
N LEU A 157 -7.42 21.64 23.98
CA LEU A 157 -6.26 22.26 24.61
C LEU A 157 -5.70 23.39 23.75
N MET A 158 -5.59 23.24 22.44
CA MET A 158 -5.12 24.27 21.51
C MET A 158 -6.09 25.46 21.46
N ALA A 159 -7.40 25.21 21.35
CA ALA A 159 -8.42 26.26 21.38
C ALA A 159 -8.35 27.07 22.68
N SER A 160 -8.26 26.39 23.84
CA SER A 160 -8.15 27.05 25.15
C SER A 160 -6.85 27.84 25.30
N SER A 161 -5.75 27.34 24.70
CA SER A 161 -4.47 28.04 24.67
C SER A 161 -4.55 29.33 23.83
N ALA A 162 -5.12 29.25 22.62
CA ALA A 162 -5.29 30.39 21.73
C ALA A 162 -6.10 31.50 22.37
N VAL A 163 -7.21 31.15 23.03
CA VAL A 163 -8.05 32.13 23.78
C VAL A 163 -7.24 32.85 24.88
N ARG A 164 -6.42 32.12 25.64
CA ARG A 164 -5.56 32.71 26.69
C ARG A 164 -4.52 33.69 26.13
N HIS A 165 -4.08 33.47 24.89
CA HIS A 165 -3.11 34.36 24.22
C HIS A 165 -3.79 35.46 23.35
N GLY A 166 -5.11 35.54 23.39
CA GLY A 166 -5.87 36.53 22.61
C GLY A 166 -5.96 36.22 21.11
N GLU A 167 -5.61 35.00 20.73
CA GLU A 167 -5.69 34.50 19.33
C GLU A 167 -7.10 34.01 19.03
N LYS A 168 -7.50 34.08 17.76
CA LYS A 168 -8.82 33.61 17.29
C LYS A 168 -8.67 32.71 16.02
N PRO A 169 -7.94 31.60 16.11
CA PRO A 169 -7.83 30.68 14.96
C PRO A 169 -9.20 30.06 14.66
N SER A 170 -9.46 29.82 13.39
CA SER A 170 -10.63 29.06 12.95
C SER A 170 -10.57 27.59 13.41
N PRO A 171 -11.71 26.90 13.53
CA PRO A 171 -11.74 25.46 13.84
C PRO A 171 -10.90 24.62 12.86
N ALA A 172 -10.84 25.00 11.59
CA ALA A 172 -10.05 24.33 10.57
C ALA A 172 -8.53 24.49 10.80
N GLU A 173 -8.08 25.67 11.22
CA GLU A 173 -6.69 25.93 11.58
C GLU A 173 -6.28 25.14 12.83
N ILE A 174 -7.13 25.09 13.85
CA ILE A 174 -6.91 24.28 15.05
C ILE A 174 -6.82 22.77 14.66
N ASP A 175 -7.74 22.29 13.85
CA ASP A 175 -7.72 20.87 13.39
C ASP A 175 -6.44 20.57 12.64
N LYS A 176 -6.04 21.40 11.69
CA LYS A 176 -4.79 21.25 10.93
C LYS A 176 -3.57 21.25 11.85
N ALA A 177 -3.48 22.21 12.77
CA ALA A 177 -2.38 22.32 13.72
C ALA A 177 -2.31 21.09 14.65
N ALA A 178 -3.45 20.64 15.17
CA ALA A 178 -3.52 19.46 16.03
C ALA A 178 -3.07 18.17 15.30
N ARG A 179 -3.53 17.96 14.06
CA ARG A 179 -3.08 16.82 13.23
C ARG A 179 -1.59 16.89 12.92
N THR A 180 -1.07 18.08 12.65
CA THR A 180 0.36 18.29 12.40
C THR A 180 1.19 17.99 13.65
N ALA A 181 0.74 18.42 14.82
CA ALA A 181 1.43 18.15 16.09
C ALA A 181 1.45 16.65 16.41
N ILE A 182 0.32 15.94 16.27
CA ILE A 182 0.25 14.48 16.45
C ILE A 182 1.19 13.80 15.47
N ALA A 183 1.17 14.19 14.19
CA ALA A 183 2.07 13.62 13.19
C ALA A 183 3.54 13.79 13.57
N GLY A 184 3.94 14.99 14.04
CA GLY A 184 5.31 15.24 14.51
C GLY A 184 5.68 14.40 15.74
N LEU A 185 4.75 14.20 16.67
CA LEU A 185 4.95 13.34 17.84
C LEU A 185 5.16 11.87 17.43
N GLU A 186 4.30 11.35 16.56
CA GLU A 186 4.41 9.98 16.05
C GLU A 186 5.72 9.75 15.28
N ILE A 187 6.14 10.70 14.43
CA ILE A 187 7.42 10.64 13.72
C ILE A 187 8.57 10.53 14.72
N ARG A 188 8.65 11.42 15.72
CA ARG A 188 9.72 11.40 16.73
C ARG A 188 9.70 10.13 17.55
N SER A 189 8.52 9.63 17.94
CA SER A 189 8.38 8.37 18.66
C SER A 189 8.91 7.19 17.85
N THR A 190 8.57 7.11 16.57
CA THR A 190 9.05 6.03 15.68
C THR A 190 10.57 6.09 15.49
N LEU A 191 11.14 7.27 15.28
CA LEU A 191 12.58 7.46 15.19
C LEU A 191 13.30 7.01 16.47
N ALA A 192 12.77 7.38 17.64
CA ALA A 192 13.32 6.99 18.93
C ALA A 192 13.26 5.47 19.13
N GLN A 193 12.15 4.84 18.77
CA GLN A 193 11.99 3.38 18.88
C GLN A 193 12.95 2.63 17.95
N ILE A 194 13.14 3.07 16.70
CA ILE A 194 14.14 2.45 15.81
C ILE A 194 15.54 2.61 16.39
N LYS A 195 15.92 3.81 16.87
CA LYS A 195 17.22 4.02 17.50
C LYS A 195 17.44 3.15 18.74
N ALA A 196 16.38 2.90 19.51
CA ALA A 196 16.45 2.01 20.67
C ALA A 196 16.73 0.54 20.31
N THR A 197 16.54 0.13 19.05
CA THR A 197 16.96 -1.20 18.57
C THR A 197 18.45 -1.31 18.26
N GLY A 198 19.18 -0.20 18.29
CA GLY A 198 20.59 -0.11 17.87
C GLY A 198 20.78 0.29 16.40
N ALA A 199 19.72 0.43 15.62
CA ALA A 199 19.76 0.95 14.24
C ALA A 199 19.79 2.48 14.23
N ASP A 200 20.27 3.10 13.13
CA ASP A 200 20.11 4.55 12.93
C ASP A 200 18.80 4.87 12.21
N ALA A 201 18.22 6.02 12.51
CA ALA A 201 16.98 6.47 11.88
C ALA A 201 16.96 7.97 11.64
N ARG A 202 16.48 8.36 10.47
CA ARG A 202 16.25 9.75 10.04
C ARG A 202 14.87 9.88 9.41
N TYR A 203 14.31 11.06 9.48
CA TYR A 203 13.10 11.41 8.77
C TYR A 203 13.40 12.39 7.66
N LEU A 204 12.80 12.19 6.49
CA LEU A 204 12.91 13.08 5.33
C LEU A 204 11.51 13.39 4.79
N PRO A 205 11.08 14.67 4.78
CA PRO A 205 9.86 15.06 4.09
C PRO A 205 9.94 14.71 2.60
N MET A 206 9.00 13.89 2.11
CA MET A 206 8.91 13.49 0.72
C MET A 206 7.45 13.16 0.37
N ASP A 207 6.92 13.83 -0.63
CA ASP A 207 5.62 13.48 -1.20
C ASP A 207 5.81 12.51 -2.37
N THR A 208 5.41 11.25 -2.18
CA THR A 208 5.53 10.21 -3.21
C THR A 208 4.70 10.50 -4.45
N SER A 209 3.64 11.31 -4.32
CA SER A 209 2.78 11.71 -5.45
C SER A 209 3.41 12.81 -6.34
N ASP A 210 4.49 13.43 -5.89
CA ASP A 210 5.23 14.46 -6.62
C ASP A 210 6.60 13.92 -7.05
N ALA A 211 6.76 13.73 -8.36
CA ALA A 211 8.01 13.24 -8.95
C ALA A 211 9.21 14.14 -8.63
N GLY A 212 9.02 15.46 -8.57
CA GLY A 212 10.06 16.42 -8.20
C GLY A 212 10.52 16.27 -6.75
N SER A 213 9.57 16.12 -5.83
CA SER A 213 9.83 15.83 -4.42
C SER A 213 10.62 14.53 -4.25
N VAL A 214 10.23 13.47 -4.95
CA VAL A 214 10.90 12.17 -4.92
C VAL A 214 12.32 12.29 -5.47
N THR A 215 12.50 12.93 -6.62
CA THR A 215 13.82 13.10 -7.25
C THR A 215 14.79 13.87 -6.33
N ALA A 216 14.35 14.98 -5.74
CA ALA A 216 15.17 15.77 -4.83
C ALA A 216 15.54 14.99 -3.55
N ALA A 217 14.56 14.29 -2.95
CA ALA A 217 14.78 13.50 -1.75
C ALA A 217 15.77 12.35 -2.00
N LEU A 218 15.61 11.60 -3.09
CA LEU A 218 16.49 10.47 -3.42
C LEU A 218 17.91 10.92 -3.82
N ALA A 219 18.05 12.05 -4.49
CA ALA A 219 19.36 12.65 -4.75
C ALA A 219 20.07 13.01 -3.43
N HIS A 220 19.35 13.62 -2.47
CA HIS A 220 19.89 13.92 -1.14
C HIS A 220 20.31 12.64 -0.39
N ILE A 221 19.46 11.61 -0.39
CA ILE A 221 19.77 10.32 0.25
C ILE A 221 21.02 9.71 -0.34
N ARG A 222 21.13 9.64 -1.68
CA ARG A 222 22.28 9.07 -2.38
C ARG A 222 23.58 9.83 -2.05
N GLN A 223 23.52 11.14 -2.03
CA GLN A 223 24.69 11.98 -1.72
C GLN A 223 25.16 11.81 -0.26
N ARG A 224 24.22 11.70 0.68
CA ARG A 224 24.51 11.72 2.11
C ARG A 224 24.77 10.35 2.72
N TYR A 225 24.09 9.32 2.22
CA TYR A 225 24.05 7.98 2.83
C TYR A 225 24.47 6.85 1.87
N GLY A 226 24.54 7.12 0.56
CA GLY A 226 24.88 6.11 -0.43
C GLY A 226 23.68 5.46 -1.11
N ALA A 227 23.90 4.26 -1.65
CA ALA A 227 22.87 3.51 -2.38
C ALA A 227 21.87 2.85 -1.42
N ILE A 228 20.59 2.94 -1.76
CA ILE A 228 19.50 2.27 -1.03
C ILE A 228 19.56 0.77 -1.34
N SER A 229 19.70 -0.05 -0.30
CA SER A 229 19.71 -1.51 -0.40
C SER A 229 18.38 -2.16 -0.03
N GLY A 230 17.52 -1.43 0.69
CA GLY A 230 16.18 -1.90 1.06
C GLY A 230 15.12 -0.84 0.79
N LEU A 231 14.05 -1.22 0.13
CA LEU A 231 12.89 -0.37 -0.14
C LEU A 231 11.65 -0.96 0.53
N VAL A 232 11.00 -0.17 1.38
CA VAL A 232 9.66 -0.47 1.88
C VAL A 232 8.71 0.61 1.40
N HIS A 233 7.73 0.24 0.59
CA HIS A 233 6.73 1.18 0.08
C HIS A 233 5.39 0.96 0.78
N GLY A 234 5.13 1.73 1.85
CA GLY A 234 3.91 1.71 2.64
C GLY A 234 3.04 2.97 2.50
N ALA A 235 3.42 3.90 1.62
CA ALA A 235 2.63 5.09 1.37
C ALA A 235 1.29 4.73 0.70
N GLY A 236 0.19 5.31 1.20
CA GLY A 236 -1.13 5.08 0.64
C GLY A 236 -2.19 5.98 1.28
N VAL A 237 -3.29 6.16 0.57
CA VAL A 237 -4.48 6.87 1.03
C VAL A 237 -5.73 6.13 0.58
N LEU A 238 -6.82 6.28 1.33
CA LEU A 238 -8.14 5.75 0.98
C LEU A 238 -9.04 6.86 0.41
N ALA A 239 -9.93 6.46 -0.49
CA ALA A 239 -10.99 7.30 -1.04
C ALA A 239 -12.24 6.43 -1.28
N ASP A 240 -12.68 5.71 -0.23
CA ASP A 240 -13.74 4.70 -0.34
C ASP A 240 -15.06 5.35 -0.79
N ARG A 241 -15.56 4.86 -1.92
CA ARG A 241 -16.80 5.29 -2.56
C ARG A 241 -17.22 4.27 -3.60
N LEU A 242 -18.52 4.04 -3.76
CA LEU A 242 -19.04 3.13 -4.77
C LEU A 242 -18.60 3.58 -6.17
N VAL A 243 -18.49 2.63 -7.09
CA VAL A 243 -18.00 2.89 -8.44
C VAL A 243 -18.85 3.92 -9.19
N GLU A 244 -20.17 3.91 -8.98
CA GLU A 244 -21.10 4.88 -9.60
C GLU A 244 -20.83 6.32 -9.17
N GLU A 245 -20.37 6.51 -7.95
CA GLU A 245 -20.12 7.83 -7.33
C GLU A 245 -18.65 8.24 -7.36
N LYS A 246 -17.73 7.32 -7.68
CA LYS A 246 -16.29 7.55 -7.69
C LYS A 246 -15.91 8.67 -8.66
N THR A 247 -15.11 9.61 -8.19
CA THR A 247 -14.61 10.71 -9.00
C THR A 247 -13.20 10.44 -9.53
N GLU A 248 -12.85 11.07 -10.66
CA GLU A 248 -11.49 10.99 -11.20
C GLU A 248 -10.44 11.54 -10.22
N ALA A 249 -10.79 12.61 -9.48
CA ALA A 249 -9.91 13.20 -8.49
C ALA A 249 -9.59 12.25 -7.33
N GLU A 250 -10.55 11.45 -6.88
CA GLU A 250 -10.35 10.42 -5.85
C GLU A 250 -9.43 9.32 -6.37
N LEU A 251 -9.68 8.78 -7.55
CA LEU A 251 -8.82 7.78 -8.18
C LEU A 251 -7.40 8.33 -8.37
N ARG A 252 -7.24 9.53 -8.91
CA ARG A 252 -5.92 10.17 -9.08
C ARG A 252 -5.16 10.28 -7.75
N ARG A 253 -5.84 10.67 -6.68
CA ARG A 253 -5.22 10.80 -5.36
C ARG A 253 -4.69 9.47 -4.82
N VAL A 254 -5.45 8.38 -4.99
CA VAL A 254 -5.05 7.03 -4.56
C VAL A 254 -3.87 6.53 -5.41
N PHE A 255 -3.97 6.65 -6.73
CA PHE A 255 -2.95 6.19 -7.66
C PHE A 255 -1.64 6.96 -7.53
N ALA A 256 -1.71 8.30 -7.47
CA ALA A 256 -0.53 9.14 -7.36
C ALA A 256 0.32 8.80 -6.13
N THR A 257 -0.34 8.56 -4.98
CA THR A 257 0.38 8.24 -3.75
C THR A 257 0.95 6.82 -3.76
N LYS A 258 0.18 5.84 -4.21
CA LYS A 258 0.48 4.41 -4.05
C LYS A 258 1.17 3.83 -5.27
N ALA A 259 0.53 3.87 -6.43
CA ALA A 259 1.05 3.25 -7.64
C ALA A 259 2.12 4.12 -8.32
N GLU A 260 1.78 5.37 -8.68
CA GLU A 260 2.74 6.27 -9.35
C GLU A 260 3.91 6.60 -8.43
N GLY A 261 3.66 6.75 -7.11
CA GLY A 261 4.71 6.96 -6.11
C GLY A 261 5.77 5.87 -6.09
N LEU A 262 5.40 4.59 -6.24
CA LEU A 262 6.36 3.50 -6.38
C LEU A 262 7.23 3.69 -7.64
N PHE A 263 6.62 4.01 -8.78
CA PHE A 263 7.38 4.19 -10.03
C PHE A 263 8.27 5.43 -10.00
N HIS A 264 7.85 6.53 -9.34
CA HIS A 264 8.72 7.68 -9.11
C HIS A 264 9.99 7.28 -8.34
N ILE A 265 9.83 6.46 -7.29
CA ILE A 265 10.96 5.94 -6.50
C ILE A 265 11.84 5.06 -7.36
N LEU A 266 11.28 4.04 -8.02
CA LEU A 266 12.03 3.06 -8.83
C LEU A 266 12.77 3.70 -10.01
N SER A 267 12.32 4.85 -10.51
CA SER A 267 12.99 5.61 -11.57
C SER A 267 14.17 6.44 -11.07
N ASN A 268 14.33 6.63 -9.76
CA ASN A 268 15.34 7.49 -9.16
C ASN A 268 16.32 6.76 -8.23
N ILE A 269 16.18 5.45 -8.02
CA ILE A 269 17.10 4.62 -7.24
C ILE A 269 17.97 3.75 -8.14
N ASP A 270 19.13 3.36 -7.63
CA ASP A 270 19.94 2.31 -8.26
C ASP A 270 19.30 0.94 -7.93
N ARG A 271 18.59 0.36 -8.89
CA ARG A 271 17.91 -0.93 -8.71
C ARG A 271 18.89 -2.08 -8.49
N ALA A 272 20.11 -2.00 -9.07
CA ALA A 272 21.10 -3.04 -8.89
C ALA A 272 21.65 -3.12 -7.46
N ALA A 273 21.52 -2.04 -6.69
CA ALA A 273 21.88 -2.01 -5.28
C ALA A 273 20.81 -2.62 -4.35
N LEU A 274 19.58 -2.82 -4.84
CA LEU A 274 18.49 -3.36 -4.04
C LEU A 274 18.72 -4.83 -3.69
N ARG A 275 18.58 -5.13 -2.42
CA ARG A 275 18.56 -6.50 -1.86
C ARG A 275 17.19 -6.91 -1.35
N HIS A 276 16.39 -5.94 -0.93
CA HIS A 276 15.06 -6.18 -0.38
C HIS A 276 14.07 -5.14 -0.89
N VAL A 277 12.89 -5.59 -1.30
CA VAL A 277 11.76 -4.73 -1.67
C VAL A 277 10.50 -5.27 -0.99
N GLY A 278 9.91 -4.50 -0.08
CA GLY A 278 8.65 -4.79 0.59
C GLY A 278 7.56 -3.81 0.14
N LEU A 279 6.50 -4.31 -0.48
CA LEU A 279 5.39 -3.50 -0.98
C LEU A 279 4.14 -3.76 -0.14
N PHE A 280 3.55 -2.69 0.42
CA PHE A 280 2.30 -2.76 1.17
C PHE A 280 1.11 -2.69 0.22
N SER A 281 0.61 -3.83 -0.17
CA SER A 281 -0.62 -4.02 -0.91
C SER A 281 -1.80 -4.23 0.06
N SER A 282 -2.87 -4.81 -0.40
CA SER A 282 -4.08 -5.08 0.40
C SER A 282 -4.79 -6.32 -0.11
N ALA A 283 -5.39 -7.06 0.79
CA ALA A 283 -6.29 -8.16 0.47
C ALA A 283 -7.44 -7.75 -0.48
N SER A 284 -7.76 -6.44 -0.55
CA SER A 284 -8.70 -5.92 -1.55
C SER A 284 -8.23 -6.07 -2.99
N ALA A 285 -6.92 -6.17 -3.24
CA ALA A 285 -6.40 -6.44 -4.58
C ALA A 285 -6.73 -7.85 -5.03
N PHE A 286 -6.70 -8.83 -4.12
CA PHE A 286 -6.93 -10.24 -4.41
C PHE A 286 -8.42 -10.62 -4.30
N PHE A 287 -9.14 -10.15 -3.27
CA PHE A 287 -10.54 -10.53 -3.02
C PHE A 287 -11.56 -9.51 -3.53
N GLY A 288 -11.13 -8.29 -3.88
CA GLY A 288 -12.01 -7.15 -4.09
C GLY A 288 -12.60 -6.64 -2.77
N ASN A 289 -13.02 -5.38 -2.74
CA ASN A 289 -13.78 -4.82 -1.63
C ASN A 289 -14.76 -3.76 -2.15
N ARG A 290 -15.96 -3.73 -1.56
CA ARG A 290 -17.00 -2.77 -1.93
C ARG A 290 -16.54 -1.35 -1.62
N GLY A 291 -16.70 -0.42 -2.58
CA GLY A 291 -16.28 0.98 -2.46
C GLY A 291 -14.79 1.23 -2.68
N GLN A 292 -13.99 0.20 -2.95
CA GLN A 292 -12.54 0.31 -3.07
C GLN A 292 -12.01 0.00 -4.48
N SER A 293 -12.76 0.29 -5.52
CA SER A 293 -12.36 0.01 -6.90
C SER A 293 -11.01 0.62 -7.29
N ASP A 294 -10.76 1.88 -6.94
CA ASP A 294 -9.48 2.56 -7.13
C ASP A 294 -8.35 1.99 -6.26
N TYR A 295 -8.66 1.71 -4.99
CA TYR A 295 -7.70 1.15 -4.05
C TYR A 295 -7.31 -0.29 -4.43
N ALA A 296 -8.26 -1.12 -4.82
CA ALA A 296 -8.01 -2.48 -5.30
C ALA A 296 -7.15 -2.47 -6.57
N MET A 297 -7.43 -1.59 -7.54
CA MET A 297 -6.59 -1.41 -8.73
C MET A 297 -5.16 -0.98 -8.37
N ALA A 298 -5.01 0.03 -7.52
CA ALA A 298 -3.68 0.53 -7.13
C ALA A 298 -2.85 -0.53 -6.42
N ASN A 299 -3.48 -1.37 -5.58
CA ASN A 299 -2.82 -2.49 -4.92
C ASN A 299 -2.49 -3.64 -5.87
N ALA A 300 -3.36 -3.96 -6.83
CA ALA A 300 -3.07 -4.92 -7.90
C ALA A 300 -1.87 -4.48 -8.76
N ILE A 301 -1.72 -3.16 -9.01
CA ILE A 301 -0.52 -2.60 -9.65
C ILE A 301 0.73 -2.89 -8.81
N LEU A 302 0.67 -2.74 -7.48
CA LEU A 302 1.83 -3.09 -6.63
C LEU A 302 2.19 -4.57 -6.73
N ALA A 303 1.20 -5.47 -6.79
CA ALA A 303 1.42 -6.90 -6.96
C ALA A 303 2.10 -7.19 -8.32
N ASN A 304 1.61 -6.59 -9.41
CA ASN A 304 2.20 -6.73 -10.74
C ASN A 304 3.62 -6.12 -10.81
N ALA A 305 3.84 -4.97 -10.19
CA ALA A 305 5.16 -4.35 -10.09
C ALA A 305 6.13 -5.22 -9.29
N GLY A 306 5.68 -5.84 -8.19
CA GLY A 306 6.48 -6.76 -7.40
C GLY A 306 6.90 -7.99 -8.20
N ARG A 307 5.99 -8.61 -8.94
CA ARG A 307 6.30 -9.75 -9.83
C ARG A 307 7.28 -9.35 -10.93
N ALA A 308 7.12 -8.16 -11.53
CA ALA A 308 8.04 -7.65 -12.53
C ALA A 308 9.44 -7.37 -11.96
N LEU A 309 9.52 -6.78 -10.77
CA LEU A 309 10.79 -6.54 -10.07
C LEU A 309 11.50 -7.85 -9.71
N HIS A 310 10.78 -8.85 -9.24
CA HIS A 310 11.34 -10.18 -8.96
C HIS A 310 11.96 -10.80 -10.21
N ALA A 311 11.28 -10.70 -11.34
CA ALA A 311 11.81 -11.21 -12.63
C ALA A 311 13.01 -10.39 -13.14
N GLU A 312 13.00 -9.06 -12.94
CA GLU A 312 14.11 -8.16 -13.34
C GLU A 312 15.35 -8.31 -12.45
N LEU A 313 15.15 -8.58 -11.14
CA LEU A 313 16.19 -8.55 -10.11
C LEU A 313 16.27 -9.88 -9.35
N PRO A 314 16.78 -10.97 -9.98
CA PRO A 314 16.74 -12.31 -9.39
C PRO A 314 17.52 -12.47 -8.08
N GLY A 315 18.43 -11.52 -7.76
CA GLY A 315 19.17 -11.49 -6.50
C GLY A 315 18.51 -10.66 -5.38
N THR A 316 17.32 -10.11 -5.63
CA THR A 316 16.60 -9.23 -4.71
C THR A 316 15.42 -9.98 -4.10
N GLN A 317 15.32 -9.94 -2.77
CA GLN A 317 14.12 -10.42 -2.05
C GLN A 317 12.97 -9.44 -2.27
N VAL A 318 12.00 -9.81 -3.08
CA VAL A 318 10.81 -8.99 -3.36
C VAL A 318 9.60 -9.62 -2.72
N LYS A 319 8.90 -8.87 -1.87
CA LYS A 319 7.68 -9.29 -1.20
C LYS A 319 6.57 -8.24 -1.37
N VAL A 320 5.42 -8.69 -1.78
CA VAL A 320 4.19 -7.90 -1.82
C VAL A 320 3.26 -8.46 -0.76
N PHE A 321 2.85 -7.62 0.17
CA PHE A 321 2.00 -8.04 1.27
C PHE A 321 0.56 -7.56 1.02
N ASP A 322 -0.32 -8.48 0.70
CA ASP A 322 -1.76 -8.25 0.60
C ASP A 322 -2.39 -8.31 1.99
N TRP A 323 -2.29 -7.17 2.70
CA TRP A 323 -2.73 -7.07 4.08
C TRP A 323 -4.25 -7.15 4.23
N GLY A 324 -4.70 -7.97 5.17
CA GLY A 324 -6.01 -7.83 5.79
C GLY A 324 -6.09 -6.60 6.70
N PRO A 325 -7.23 -6.40 7.41
CA PRO A 325 -7.40 -5.28 8.33
C PRO A 325 -6.51 -5.43 9.57
N TRP A 326 -5.87 -4.33 9.98
CA TRP A 326 -4.99 -4.28 11.13
C TRP A 326 -5.67 -3.69 12.38
N GLU A 327 -5.18 -4.04 13.55
CA GLU A 327 -5.44 -3.29 14.77
C GLU A 327 -4.76 -1.92 14.70
N GLY A 328 -5.52 -0.87 14.35
CA GLY A 328 -5.00 0.50 14.19
C GLY A 328 -4.73 0.92 12.73
N GLY A 329 -3.92 1.93 12.54
CA GLY A 329 -3.65 2.50 11.23
C GLY A 329 -4.88 3.15 10.60
N MET A 330 -5.37 2.61 9.47
CA MET A 330 -6.57 3.09 8.78
C MET A 330 -7.88 2.56 9.39
N VAL A 331 -7.81 1.60 10.33
CA VAL A 331 -8.95 1.00 11.01
C VAL A 331 -9.23 1.76 12.31
N ASP A 332 -10.25 2.60 12.30
CA ASP A 332 -10.74 3.28 13.51
C ASP A 332 -11.64 2.37 14.36
N ALA A 333 -12.07 2.85 15.53
CA ALA A 333 -12.91 2.08 16.45
C ALA A 333 -14.26 1.63 15.84
N THR A 334 -14.81 2.41 14.92
CA THR A 334 -16.09 2.08 14.24
C THR A 334 -15.87 0.96 13.24
N LEU A 335 -14.83 1.06 12.43
CA LEU A 335 -14.48 0.05 11.44
C LEU A 335 -14.01 -1.25 12.13
N ALA A 336 -13.27 -1.16 13.24
CA ALA A 336 -12.88 -2.31 14.05
C ALA A 336 -14.11 -3.10 14.57
N ARG A 337 -15.13 -2.38 15.04
CA ARG A 337 -16.40 -3.01 15.46
C ARG A 337 -17.09 -3.72 14.31
N HIS A 338 -17.16 -3.07 13.15
CA HIS A 338 -17.75 -3.64 11.95
C HIS A 338 -17.05 -4.94 11.51
N PHE A 339 -15.70 -4.97 11.52
CA PHE A 339 -14.94 -6.20 11.24
C PHE A 339 -15.25 -7.30 12.25
N LYS A 340 -15.32 -6.95 13.55
CA LYS A 340 -15.68 -7.91 14.60
C LYS A 340 -17.07 -8.50 14.41
N GLU A 341 -18.06 -7.67 14.06
CA GLU A 341 -19.43 -8.11 13.78
C GLU A 341 -19.50 -9.05 12.58
N LYS A 342 -18.64 -8.86 11.60
CA LYS A 342 -18.48 -9.74 10.42
C LYS A 342 -17.59 -10.96 10.66
N GLY A 343 -17.07 -11.14 11.86
CA GLY A 343 -16.18 -12.26 12.17
C GLY A 343 -14.80 -12.18 11.48
N VAL A 344 -14.41 -10.99 11.01
CA VAL A 344 -13.10 -10.76 10.39
C VAL A 344 -12.11 -10.33 11.48
N PRO A 345 -11.14 -11.18 11.86
CA PRO A 345 -10.13 -10.83 12.85
C PRO A 345 -9.19 -9.77 12.31
N LEU A 346 -8.83 -8.83 13.18
CA LEU A 346 -7.82 -7.83 12.89
C LEU A 346 -6.43 -8.42 13.10
N ILE A 347 -5.48 -8.00 12.29
CA ILE A 347 -4.06 -8.38 12.42
C ILE A 347 -3.48 -7.60 13.63
N PRO A 348 -3.03 -8.29 14.70
CA PRO A 348 -2.38 -7.63 15.82
C PRO A 348 -1.10 -6.91 15.37
N LEU A 349 -0.90 -5.66 15.82
CA LEU A 349 0.16 -4.80 15.32
C LEU A 349 1.56 -5.44 15.43
N GLY A 350 1.87 -6.05 16.57
CA GLY A 350 3.17 -6.70 16.79
C GLY A 350 3.35 -7.99 16.00
N GLU A 351 2.28 -8.74 15.77
CA GLU A 351 2.32 -9.99 14.99
C GLU A 351 2.52 -9.72 13.51
N GLY A 352 1.72 -8.82 12.93
CA GLY A 352 1.87 -8.43 11.53
C GLY A 352 3.24 -7.79 11.25
N ALA A 353 3.79 -6.99 12.18
CA ALA A 353 5.13 -6.44 12.05
C ALA A 353 6.22 -7.53 12.03
N ARG A 354 6.07 -8.58 12.85
CA ARG A 354 7.00 -9.73 12.86
C ARG A 354 6.91 -10.53 11.57
N ILE A 355 5.70 -10.81 11.08
CA ILE A 355 5.49 -11.48 9.79
C ILE A 355 6.16 -10.68 8.68
N PHE A 356 5.92 -9.36 8.63
CA PHE A 356 6.53 -8.49 7.64
C PHE A 356 8.06 -8.58 7.63
N ALA A 357 8.68 -8.36 8.78
CA ALA A 357 10.14 -8.35 8.89
C ALA A 357 10.73 -9.71 8.54
N HIS A 358 10.14 -10.79 9.05
CA HIS A 358 10.58 -12.15 8.79
C HIS A 358 10.50 -12.50 7.31
N GLU A 359 9.35 -12.32 6.67
CA GLU A 359 9.16 -12.65 5.26
C GLU A 359 10.04 -11.82 4.33
N LEU A 360 10.26 -10.54 4.66
CA LEU A 360 11.13 -9.67 3.88
C LEU A 360 12.61 -10.06 4.00
N LEU A 361 13.05 -10.59 5.15
CA LEU A 361 14.45 -10.92 5.40
C LEU A 361 14.77 -12.41 5.13
N ALA A 362 13.83 -13.33 5.32
CA ALA A 362 14.07 -14.77 5.35
C ALA A 362 13.01 -15.61 4.61
N GLY A 363 11.93 -15.02 4.11
CA GLY A 363 10.89 -15.76 3.36
C GLY A 363 11.43 -16.37 2.07
N ASP A 364 10.76 -17.41 1.56
CA ASP A 364 11.16 -18.06 0.30
C ASP A 364 11.14 -17.01 -0.85
N PRO A 365 12.23 -16.80 -1.58
CA PRO A 365 12.28 -15.83 -2.67
C PRO A 365 11.21 -16.04 -3.75
N SER A 366 10.74 -17.28 -3.96
CA SER A 366 9.72 -17.60 -4.95
C SER A 366 8.32 -17.12 -4.56
N ASP A 367 8.07 -16.90 -3.26
CA ASP A 367 6.81 -16.42 -2.72
C ASP A 367 6.75 -14.90 -2.77
N VAL A 368 6.48 -14.34 -3.95
CA VAL A 368 6.50 -12.89 -4.17
C VAL A 368 5.30 -12.17 -3.56
N GLU A 369 4.10 -12.74 -3.67
CA GLU A 369 2.84 -12.13 -3.21
C GLU A 369 2.26 -12.95 -2.07
N LEU A 370 2.06 -12.31 -0.93
CA LEU A 370 1.67 -12.93 0.33
C LEU A 370 0.37 -12.32 0.83
N ILE A 371 -0.66 -13.15 1.05
CA ILE A 371 -1.88 -12.72 1.71
C ILE A 371 -1.71 -12.91 3.21
N VAL A 372 -1.81 -11.82 3.96
CA VAL A 372 -1.65 -11.83 5.42
C VAL A 372 -2.96 -11.44 6.09
N GLY A 373 -3.52 -12.35 6.86
CA GLY A 373 -4.81 -12.22 7.53
C GLY A 373 -5.75 -13.34 7.16
N THR A 374 -7.04 -13.15 7.40
CA THR A 374 -8.07 -14.14 7.07
C THR A 374 -8.44 -14.08 5.59
N VAL A 375 -8.70 -15.23 5.00
CA VAL A 375 -9.35 -15.32 3.69
C VAL A 375 -10.73 -14.68 3.78
N TRP A 376 -11.00 -13.71 2.94
CA TRP A 376 -12.33 -13.11 2.84
C TRP A 376 -13.25 -14.10 2.11
N SER A 377 -13.94 -14.93 2.88
CA SER A 377 -15.02 -15.75 2.33
C SER A 377 -16.09 -14.84 1.72
N ASN A 378 -16.83 -15.37 0.75
CA ASN A 378 -17.97 -14.69 0.12
C ASN A 378 -19.09 -14.47 1.16
N THR A 379 -18.94 -13.45 2.03
CA THR A 379 -19.98 -12.94 2.93
C THR A 379 -20.49 -11.62 2.42
#